data_1905a0c3fb4ff8c858dd315da7c5e256
#
_entry.id   1905a0c3fb4ff8c858dd315da7c5e256
#
_cell.length_a   1.000
_cell.length_b   1.000
_cell.length_c   1.000
_cell.angle_alpha   90.00
_cell.angle_beta   90.00
_cell.angle_gamma   90.00
#
_symmetry.space_group_name_H-M   'P 1'
#
loop_
_entity.id
_entity.type
_entity.pdbx_description
1 polymer ?
#
loop_
_entity_poly.entity_id
_entity_poly.type
_entity_poly.pdbx_seq_one_letter_code
_entity_poly.pdbx_strand_id
1 'polypeptide(L)'
;MDQIINDGTCSLFDIFDGHSSDLGHIYEELFDDDELIPAVEDELLGYENIVLIKSIILKPEYRGQGLGGILALAIAELFGEQDIVALKPWPMNPDGPDNPAGVWDLPRLTETAQKTIAKKLGKSYMGAGFKPLFKGSSHLFLTHYRNPTATQLIDTWHKEHQNVKA
;
A
#
# COMPACT_ATOMS: atom_id res chain seq x y z
N MET A 1 -4.65 -13.13 -20.97
CA MET A 1 -4.02 -11.79 -20.90
C MET A 1 -2.94 -11.65 -21.99
N ASP A 2 -2.14 -12.66 -22.24
CA ASP A 2 -1.00 -12.61 -23.19
C ASP A 2 -1.36 -12.31 -24.67
N GLN A 3 -2.59 -12.53 -25.11
CA GLN A 3 -3.00 -12.26 -26.49
C GLN A 3 -3.20 -10.78 -26.80
N ILE A 4 -3.62 -9.96 -25.81
CA ILE A 4 -3.91 -8.55 -26.03
C ILE A 4 -2.63 -7.73 -26.14
N ILE A 5 -1.60 -8.10 -25.39
CA ILE A 5 -0.28 -7.42 -25.42
C ILE A 5 0.45 -7.71 -26.72
N ASN A 6 0.32 -8.93 -27.28
CA ASN A 6 0.98 -9.33 -28.51
C ASN A 6 0.42 -8.70 -29.80
N ASP A 7 -0.80 -8.18 -29.78
CA ASP A 7 -1.42 -7.56 -30.96
C ASP A 7 -1.00 -6.09 -31.19
N GLY A 8 -0.14 -5.53 -30.32
CA GLY A 8 0.39 -4.15 -30.44
C GLY A 8 -0.68 -3.06 -30.30
N THR A 9 -1.87 -3.41 -29.77
CA THR A 9 -3.00 -2.50 -29.64
C THR A 9 -3.11 -1.86 -28.26
N CYS A 10 -2.39 -2.40 -27.24
CA CYS A 10 -2.45 -1.91 -25.86
C CYS A 10 -1.10 -2.19 -25.18
N SER A 11 -0.50 -1.19 -24.57
CA SER A 11 0.70 -1.36 -23.74
C SER A 11 0.33 -1.86 -22.35
N LEU A 12 1.28 -2.41 -21.62
CA LEU A 12 1.09 -2.78 -20.21
C LEU A 12 0.70 -1.54 -19.39
N PHE A 13 1.30 -0.38 -19.70
CA PHE A 13 0.94 0.91 -19.10
C PHE A 13 -0.55 1.24 -19.28
N ASP A 14 -1.09 1.09 -20.51
CA ASP A 14 -2.50 1.37 -20.79
C ASP A 14 -3.44 0.49 -19.97
N ILE A 15 -3.04 -0.76 -19.69
CA ILE A 15 -3.79 -1.68 -18.85
C ILE A 15 -3.79 -1.19 -17.40
N PHE A 16 -2.64 -0.82 -16.86
CA PHE A 16 -2.52 -0.34 -15.48
C PHE A 16 -3.24 1.00 -15.28
N ASP A 17 -2.98 1.99 -16.13
CA ASP A 17 -3.59 3.32 -16.02
C ASP A 17 -5.09 3.29 -16.30
N GLY A 18 -5.54 2.46 -17.23
CA GLY A 18 -6.95 2.23 -17.52
C GLY A 18 -7.75 1.69 -16.34
N HIS A 19 -7.11 0.98 -15.39
CA HIS A 19 -7.74 0.53 -14.16
C HIS A 19 -7.75 1.60 -13.06
N SER A 20 -6.63 2.29 -12.86
CA SER A 20 -6.55 3.44 -11.96
C SER A 20 -5.21 4.15 -12.11
N SER A 21 -5.20 5.48 -11.90
CA SER A 21 -3.97 6.27 -11.88
C SER A 21 -2.95 5.82 -10.82
N ASP A 22 -3.41 5.21 -9.72
CA ASP A 22 -2.50 4.66 -8.70
C ASP A 22 -1.77 3.42 -9.23
N LEU A 23 -2.42 2.58 -10.05
CA LEU A 23 -1.77 1.46 -10.74
C LEU A 23 -0.83 1.96 -11.84
N GLY A 24 -1.20 3.01 -12.58
CA GLY A 24 -0.31 3.68 -13.54
C GLY A 24 0.98 4.15 -12.86
N HIS A 25 0.90 4.76 -11.68
CA HIS A 25 2.09 5.15 -10.92
C HIS A 25 2.93 3.96 -10.44
N ILE A 26 2.32 2.83 -10.09
CA ILE A 26 3.06 1.60 -9.77
C ILE A 26 3.79 1.10 -11.01
N TYR A 27 3.14 1.13 -12.18
CA TYR A 27 3.79 0.77 -13.44
C TYR A 27 5.02 1.65 -13.68
N GLU A 28 4.88 2.98 -13.61
CA GLU A 28 6.00 3.92 -13.78
C GLU A 28 7.16 3.69 -12.77
N GLU A 29 6.87 3.14 -11.59
CA GLU A 29 7.90 2.81 -10.61
C GLU A 29 8.59 1.48 -10.88
N LEU A 30 7.92 0.51 -11.49
CA LEU A 30 8.41 -0.87 -11.59
C LEU A 30 8.86 -1.27 -12.99
N PHE A 31 8.39 -0.59 -14.03
CA PHE A 31 8.61 -0.97 -15.41
C PHE A 31 9.24 0.16 -16.23
N ASP A 32 10.05 -0.22 -17.22
CA ASP A 32 10.60 0.60 -18.27
C ASP A 32 10.41 -0.15 -19.58
N ASP A 33 9.70 0.45 -20.56
CA ASP A 33 9.32 -0.21 -21.83
C ASP A 33 8.70 -1.61 -21.65
N ASP A 34 7.75 -1.75 -20.72
CA ASP A 34 7.06 -3.00 -20.38
C ASP A 34 7.96 -4.11 -19.75
N GLU A 35 9.21 -3.82 -19.46
CA GLU A 35 10.12 -4.70 -18.74
C GLU A 35 10.33 -4.22 -17.30
N LEU A 36 10.48 -5.15 -16.35
CA LEU A 36 10.83 -4.80 -14.97
C LEU A 36 12.18 -4.06 -14.93
N ILE A 37 12.24 -2.96 -14.18
CA ILE A 37 13.53 -2.29 -13.98
C ILE A 37 14.49 -3.20 -13.20
N PRO A 38 15.81 -3.23 -13.53
CA PRO A 38 16.77 -4.12 -12.89
C PRO A 38 16.82 -4.01 -11.38
N ALA A 39 16.49 -2.84 -10.83
CA ALA A 39 16.51 -2.61 -9.38
C ALA A 39 15.46 -3.41 -8.60
N VAL A 40 14.43 -3.93 -9.27
CA VAL A 40 13.33 -4.67 -8.62
C VAL A 40 13.16 -6.09 -9.15
N GLU A 41 13.84 -6.46 -10.23
CA GLU A 41 13.69 -7.75 -10.89
C GLU A 41 13.88 -8.93 -9.92
N ASP A 42 14.97 -8.92 -9.15
CA ASP A 42 15.26 -10.00 -8.19
C ASP A 42 14.25 -10.05 -7.03
N GLU A 43 13.71 -8.88 -6.63
CA GLU A 43 12.74 -8.77 -5.52
C GLU A 43 11.33 -9.20 -5.94
N LEU A 44 11.00 -9.10 -7.23
CA LEU A 44 9.69 -9.44 -7.77
C LEU A 44 9.64 -10.82 -8.44
N LEU A 45 10.78 -11.48 -8.57
CA LEU A 45 10.86 -12.81 -9.18
C LEU A 45 10.00 -13.83 -8.40
N GLY A 46 9.06 -14.46 -9.11
CA GLY A 46 8.17 -15.48 -8.56
C GLY A 46 6.84 -14.95 -8.03
N TYR A 47 6.58 -13.63 -8.10
CA TYR A 47 5.26 -13.07 -7.84
C TYR A 47 4.42 -13.06 -9.12
N GLU A 48 3.13 -13.40 -8.97
CA GLU A 48 2.21 -13.51 -10.11
C GLU A 48 1.33 -12.27 -10.26
N ASN A 49 1.00 -11.60 -9.15
CA ASN A 49 0.08 -10.46 -9.16
C ASN A 49 0.58 -9.32 -8.26
N ILE A 50 0.08 -8.11 -8.55
CA ILE A 50 0.22 -6.95 -7.69
C ILE A 50 -1.16 -6.61 -7.11
N VAL A 51 -1.26 -6.64 -5.78
CA VAL A 51 -2.46 -6.24 -5.05
C VAL A 51 -2.25 -4.84 -4.48
N LEU A 52 -3.01 -3.86 -4.98
CA LEU A 52 -2.93 -2.49 -4.49
C LEU A 52 -3.93 -2.26 -3.35
N ILE A 53 -3.42 -1.97 -2.15
CA ILE A 53 -4.24 -1.40 -1.08
C ILE A 53 -4.35 0.11 -1.33
N LYS A 54 -5.45 0.52 -1.97
CA LYS A 54 -5.67 1.91 -2.35
C LYS A 54 -5.83 2.82 -1.15
N SER A 55 -6.57 2.39 -0.13
CA SER A 55 -6.77 3.17 1.10
C SER A 55 -7.18 2.31 2.28
N ILE A 56 -6.78 2.75 3.48
CA ILE A 56 -7.27 2.23 4.76
C ILE A 56 -7.81 3.41 5.55
N ILE A 57 -9.12 3.43 5.81
CA ILE A 57 -9.79 4.51 6.51
C ILE A 57 -10.23 4.02 7.89
N LEU A 58 -9.71 4.67 8.92
CA LEU A 58 -10.10 4.40 10.30
C LEU A 58 -11.00 5.52 10.82
N LYS A 59 -12.02 5.13 11.60
CA LYS A 59 -12.79 6.10 12.37
C LYS A 59 -11.87 6.89 13.33
N PRO A 60 -12.18 8.15 13.64
CA PRO A 60 -11.31 9.03 14.45
C PRO A 60 -10.82 8.38 15.75
N GLU A 61 -11.69 7.67 16.45
CA GLU A 61 -11.39 7.00 17.72
C GLU A 61 -10.35 5.88 17.64
N TYR A 62 -10.10 5.35 16.43
CA TYR A 62 -9.12 4.29 16.17
C TYR A 62 -7.82 4.78 15.55
N ARG A 63 -7.74 6.09 15.27
CA ARG A 63 -6.53 6.67 14.63
C ARG A 63 -5.38 6.81 15.62
N GLY A 64 -4.16 6.78 15.11
CA GLY A 64 -2.96 6.99 15.92
C GLY A 64 -2.53 5.81 16.80
N GLN A 65 -3.25 4.69 16.76
CA GLN A 65 -3.00 3.50 17.58
C GLN A 65 -2.23 2.39 16.85
N GLY A 66 -1.66 2.67 15.67
CA GLY A 66 -0.90 1.67 14.89
C GLY A 66 -1.74 0.68 14.10
N LEU A 67 -3.08 0.74 14.20
CA LEU A 67 -3.99 -0.23 13.56
C LEU A 67 -3.92 -0.25 12.04
N GLY A 68 -3.50 0.84 11.38
CA GLY A 68 -3.34 0.89 9.93
C GLY A 68 -2.35 -0.15 9.40
N GLY A 69 -1.20 -0.31 10.07
CA GLY A 69 -0.21 -1.32 9.71
C GLY A 69 -0.72 -2.75 9.90
N ILE A 70 -1.41 -3.00 11.02
CA ILE A 70 -2.02 -4.31 11.32
C ILE A 70 -3.05 -4.69 10.25
N LEU A 71 -3.93 -3.73 9.87
CA LEU A 71 -4.93 -3.97 8.84
C LEU A 71 -4.30 -4.19 7.46
N ALA A 72 -3.27 -3.42 7.10
CA ALA A 72 -2.56 -3.64 5.84
C ALA A 72 -1.97 -5.05 5.77
N LEU A 73 -1.35 -5.51 6.86
CA LEU A 73 -0.80 -6.87 6.93
C LEU A 73 -1.91 -7.94 6.89
N ALA A 74 -3.01 -7.73 7.62
CA ALA A 74 -4.15 -8.66 7.59
C ALA A 74 -4.78 -8.76 6.19
N ILE A 75 -4.86 -7.64 5.44
CA ILE A 75 -5.28 -7.66 4.04
C ILE A 75 -4.29 -8.48 3.20
N ALA A 76 -2.99 -8.23 3.36
CA ALA A 76 -1.96 -8.95 2.62
C ALA A 76 -2.03 -10.47 2.86
N GLU A 77 -2.24 -10.91 4.10
CA GLU A 77 -2.37 -12.33 4.46
C GLU A 77 -3.58 -13.03 3.77
N LEU A 78 -4.58 -12.28 3.27
CA LEU A 78 -5.72 -12.85 2.55
C LEU A 78 -5.38 -13.26 1.10
N PHE A 79 -4.35 -12.69 0.50
CA PHE A 79 -4.00 -12.92 -0.91
C PHE A 79 -2.98 -14.03 -1.13
N GLY A 80 -2.27 -14.45 -0.09
CA GLY A 80 -1.30 -15.55 -0.19
C GLY A 80 0.12 -15.12 -0.55
N GLU A 81 1.02 -16.11 -0.68
CA GLU A 81 2.46 -15.87 -0.81
C GLU A 81 2.91 -15.54 -2.24
N GLN A 82 2.01 -15.68 -3.22
CA GLN A 82 2.33 -15.46 -4.65
C GLN A 82 1.99 -14.05 -5.12
N ASP A 83 1.39 -13.23 -4.25
CA ASP A 83 1.00 -11.87 -4.58
C ASP A 83 1.88 -10.87 -3.84
N ILE A 84 2.35 -9.85 -4.57
CA ILE A 84 2.97 -8.70 -3.95
C ILE A 84 1.90 -7.68 -3.55
N VAL A 85 1.93 -7.21 -2.32
CA VAL A 85 0.98 -6.20 -1.86
C VAL A 85 1.65 -4.83 -1.81
N ALA A 86 1.07 -3.88 -2.53
CA ALA A 86 1.54 -2.51 -2.61
C ALA A 86 0.58 -1.55 -1.90
N LEU A 87 1.12 -0.49 -1.30
CA LEU A 87 0.35 0.63 -0.77
C LEU A 87 1.15 1.94 -0.83
N LYS A 88 0.45 3.06 -0.96
CA LYS A 88 1.04 4.39 -0.87
C LYS A 88 0.80 4.96 0.52
N PRO A 89 1.84 5.26 1.33
CA PRO A 89 1.67 5.80 2.67
C PRO A 89 1.34 7.31 2.61
N TRP A 90 0.18 7.64 2.05
CA TRP A 90 -0.28 9.01 1.88
C TRP A 90 -1.65 9.21 2.52
N PRO A 91 -1.91 10.35 3.20
CA PRO A 91 -3.23 10.62 3.74
C PRO A 91 -4.24 10.84 2.61
N MET A 92 -5.42 10.25 2.76
CA MET A 92 -6.50 10.42 1.79
C MET A 92 -6.90 11.89 1.65
N ASN A 93 -7.17 12.30 0.43
CA ASN A 93 -7.71 13.64 0.14
C ASN A 93 -9.22 13.66 0.48
N PRO A 94 -9.68 14.57 1.35
CA PRO A 94 -11.10 14.69 1.69
C PRO A 94 -12.00 15.05 0.50
N ASP A 95 -11.44 15.76 -0.47
CA ASP A 95 -12.16 16.21 -1.68
C ASP A 95 -11.82 15.32 -2.91
N GLY A 96 -11.11 14.20 -2.70
CA GLY A 96 -10.70 13.30 -3.77
C GLY A 96 -11.79 12.32 -4.20
N PRO A 97 -11.60 11.66 -5.36
CA PRO A 97 -12.57 10.71 -5.92
C PRO A 97 -12.83 9.50 -5.00
N ASP A 98 -11.92 9.22 -4.10
CA ASP A 98 -12.02 8.10 -3.13
C ASP A 98 -12.88 8.45 -1.91
N ASN A 99 -13.32 9.71 -1.78
CA ASN A 99 -14.27 10.16 -0.75
C ASN A 99 -15.51 10.82 -1.39
N PRO A 100 -16.28 10.08 -2.20
CA PRO A 100 -17.44 10.63 -2.88
C PRO A 100 -18.45 11.17 -1.86
N ALA A 101 -18.94 12.38 -2.12
CA ALA A 101 -19.93 13.07 -1.28
C ALA A 101 -19.53 13.30 0.19
N GLY A 102 -18.23 13.27 0.51
CA GLY A 102 -17.76 13.52 1.87
C GLY A 102 -18.21 12.48 2.89
N VAL A 103 -18.42 11.24 2.46
CA VAL A 103 -18.85 10.12 3.34
C VAL A 103 -17.91 9.92 4.53
N TRP A 104 -16.63 10.21 4.33
CA TRP A 104 -15.64 10.12 5.39
C TRP A 104 -15.31 11.49 5.95
N ASP A 105 -15.39 11.64 7.27
CA ASP A 105 -14.96 12.86 7.98
C ASP A 105 -13.42 12.92 7.97
N LEU A 106 -12.87 13.43 6.89
CA LEU A 106 -11.45 13.60 6.68
C LEU A 106 -11.06 15.08 6.82
N PRO A 107 -10.02 15.41 7.59
CA PRO A 107 -9.57 16.79 7.75
C PRO A 107 -8.91 17.29 6.45
N ARG A 108 -9.19 18.54 6.09
CA ARG A 108 -8.40 19.23 5.08
C ARG A 108 -7.02 19.55 5.64
N LEU A 109 -6.00 19.02 5.00
CA LEU A 109 -4.62 19.12 5.46
C LEU A 109 -3.83 20.07 4.56
N THR A 110 -2.99 20.89 5.17
CA THR A 110 -1.94 21.61 4.43
C THR A 110 -0.91 20.62 3.87
N GLU A 111 -0.20 21.00 2.83
CA GLU A 111 0.85 20.15 2.24
C GLU A 111 1.90 19.68 3.27
N THR A 112 2.31 20.57 4.17
CA THR A 112 3.24 20.24 5.26
C THR A 112 2.65 19.20 6.22
N ALA A 113 1.37 19.32 6.55
CA ALA A 113 0.67 18.35 7.39
C ALA A 113 0.55 16.99 6.68
N GLN A 114 0.23 16.98 5.37
CA GLN A 114 0.18 15.76 4.56
C GLN A 114 1.53 15.03 4.57
N LYS A 115 2.65 15.73 4.31
CA LYS A 115 4.00 15.16 4.35
C LYS A 115 4.35 14.59 5.73
N THR A 116 3.93 15.27 6.79
CA THR A 116 4.15 14.81 8.17
C THR A 116 3.36 13.53 8.48
N ILE A 117 2.10 13.47 8.05
CA ILE A 117 1.25 12.28 8.21
C ILE A 117 1.76 11.14 7.35
N ALA A 118 2.13 11.38 6.09
CA ALA A 118 2.71 10.38 5.21
C ALA A 118 3.94 9.71 5.84
N LYS A 119 4.81 10.50 6.49
CA LYS A 119 5.97 9.98 7.22
C LYS A 119 5.60 9.08 8.40
N LYS A 120 4.52 9.42 9.12
CA LYS A 120 3.99 8.59 10.22
C LYS A 120 3.36 7.30 9.70
N LEU A 121 2.56 7.39 8.63
CA LEU A 121 1.98 6.23 7.96
C LEU A 121 3.07 5.30 7.44
N GLY A 122 4.08 5.82 6.74
CA GLY A 122 5.21 5.05 6.27
C GLY A 122 5.91 4.27 7.39
N LYS A 123 6.17 4.92 8.54
CA LYS A 123 6.74 4.22 9.72
C LYS A 123 5.82 3.10 10.24
N SER A 124 4.51 3.34 10.28
CA SER A 124 3.53 2.33 10.74
C SER A 124 3.54 1.12 9.82
N TYR A 125 3.49 1.32 8.51
CA TYR A 125 3.50 0.24 7.53
C TYR A 125 4.86 -0.49 7.49
N MET A 126 5.98 0.24 7.60
CA MET A 126 7.30 -0.40 7.73
C MET A 126 7.40 -1.26 9.00
N GLY A 127 6.78 -0.84 10.09
CA GLY A 127 6.65 -1.65 11.31
C GLY A 127 5.84 -2.93 11.11
N ALA A 128 4.94 -2.96 10.13
CA ALA A 128 4.18 -4.14 9.72
C ALA A 128 4.89 -4.98 8.62
N GLY A 129 6.12 -4.61 8.24
CA GLY A 129 6.94 -5.37 7.30
C GLY A 129 6.95 -4.86 5.86
N PHE A 130 6.15 -3.86 5.53
CA PHE A 130 6.22 -3.23 4.21
C PHE A 130 7.55 -2.49 4.04
N LYS A 131 8.14 -2.53 2.87
CA LYS A 131 9.40 -1.82 2.56
C LYS A 131 9.35 -1.15 1.18
N PRO A 132 10.08 -0.05 0.95
CA PRO A 132 10.31 0.41 -0.42
C PRO A 132 11.20 -0.60 -1.15
N LEU A 133 10.93 -0.87 -2.43
CA LEU A 133 11.78 -1.78 -3.22
C LEU A 133 13.13 -1.13 -3.57
N PHE A 134 13.12 0.18 -3.78
CA PHE A 134 14.34 0.95 -4.08
C PHE A 134 14.28 2.36 -3.48
N LYS A 135 15.42 3.05 -3.48
CA LYS A 135 15.51 4.42 -2.98
C LYS A 135 14.74 5.39 -3.89
N GLY A 136 13.70 6.00 -3.37
CA GLY A 136 12.85 6.95 -4.10
C GLY A 136 11.48 6.41 -4.44
N SER A 137 11.22 5.11 -4.24
CA SER A 137 9.88 4.55 -4.38
C SER A 137 8.86 5.31 -3.54
N SER A 138 7.74 5.70 -4.12
CA SER A 138 6.63 6.36 -3.44
C SER A 138 5.69 5.34 -2.78
N HIS A 139 5.78 4.07 -3.18
CA HIS A 139 5.02 2.96 -2.64
C HIS A 139 5.86 2.11 -1.68
N LEU A 140 5.18 1.45 -0.77
CA LEU A 140 5.72 0.41 0.08
C LEU A 140 5.12 -0.94 -0.36
N PHE A 141 5.96 -1.96 -0.37
CA PHE A 141 5.62 -3.30 -0.84
C PHE A 141 5.85 -4.32 0.24
N LEU A 142 5.01 -5.32 0.29
CA LEU A 142 5.21 -6.53 1.07
C LEU A 142 5.53 -7.66 0.11
N THR A 143 6.80 -8.10 0.09
CA THR A 143 7.34 -9.08 -0.84
C THR A 143 7.59 -10.46 -0.22
N HIS A 144 7.56 -10.58 1.12
CA HIS A 144 7.76 -11.84 1.81
C HIS A 144 7.02 -11.88 3.14
N TYR A 145 6.32 -13.00 3.39
CA TYR A 145 5.62 -13.30 4.65
C TYR A 145 6.53 -13.66 5.82
N ARG A 146 7.75 -13.15 5.88
CA ARG A 146 8.71 -13.46 6.96
C ARG A 146 8.59 -12.55 8.17
N ASN A 147 7.65 -11.64 8.17
CA ASN A 147 7.43 -10.67 9.23
C ASN A 147 6.37 -11.16 10.23
N PRO A 148 6.23 -10.51 11.40
CA PRO A 148 5.21 -10.91 12.35
C PRO A 148 3.84 -10.96 11.65
N THR A 149 3.09 -12.02 11.88
CA THR A 149 1.73 -12.17 11.35
C THR A 149 0.81 -11.08 11.92
N ALA A 150 -0.30 -10.79 11.23
CA ALA A 150 -1.30 -9.85 11.74
C ALA A 150 -1.73 -10.23 13.16
N THR A 151 -1.89 -11.52 13.44
CA THR A 151 -2.20 -12.04 14.80
C THR A 151 -1.14 -11.64 15.82
N GLN A 152 0.15 -11.79 15.50
CA GLN A 152 1.23 -11.40 16.41
C GLN A 152 1.27 -9.89 16.67
N LEU A 153 1.00 -9.08 15.67
CA LEU A 153 0.89 -7.62 15.83
C LEU A 153 -0.34 -7.24 16.66
N ILE A 154 -1.47 -7.91 16.47
CA ILE A 154 -2.69 -7.71 17.27
C ILE A 154 -2.42 -8.06 18.73
N ASP A 155 -1.77 -9.18 19.03
CA ASP A 155 -1.43 -9.60 20.39
C ASP A 155 -0.50 -8.59 21.07
N THR A 156 0.47 -8.06 20.33
CA THR A 156 1.37 -7.00 20.81
C THR A 156 0.60 -5.72 21.12
N TRP A 157 -0.27 -5.30 20.20
CA TRP A 157 -1.12 -4.13 20.35
C TRP A 157 -2.03 -4.24 21.57
N HIS A 158 -2.67 -5.40 21.77
CA HIS A 158 -3.51 -5.65 22.95
C HIS A 158 -2.72 -5.51 24.26
N LYS A 159 -1.52 -6.08 24.33
CA LYS A 159 -0.66 -5.96 25.53
C LYS A 159 -0.29 -4.53 25.86
N GLU A 160 0.01 -3.72 24.84
CA GLU A 160 0.37 -2.31 25.01
C GLU A 160 -0.81 -1.42 25.45
N HIS A 161 -2.05 -1.75 25.00
CA HIS A 161 -3.22 -0.89 25.22
C HIS A 161 -4.14 -1.39 26.36
N GLN A 162 -3.97 -2.59 26.88
CA GLN A 162 -4.72 -3.07 28.05
C GLN A 162 -4.31 -2.36 29.35
N ASN A 163 -3.07 -1.88 29.45
CA ASN A 163 -2.54 -1.18 30.63
C ASN A 163 -2.96 0.28 30.75
N VAL A 164 -3.70 0.83 29.79
CA VAL A 164 -4.13 2.25 29.77
C VAL A 164 -5.50 2.45 30.42
N LYS A 165 -6.21 1.38 30.78
CA LYS A 165 -7.56 1.42 31.37
C LYS A 165 -7.62 1.09 32.87
N ALA A 166 -6.48 1.09 33.56
CA ALA A 166 -6.43 0.87 35.01
C ALA A 166 -6.22 2.19 35.77
#